data_fd7567fbd544a358a902de3569c6cf55
#
_entry.id   fd7567fbd544a358a902de3569c6cf55
#
_cell.length_a   1.000
_cell.length_b   1.000
_cell.length_c   1.000
_cell.angle_alpha   90.00
_cell.angle_beta   90.00
_cell.angle_gamma   90.00
#
_symmetry.space_group_name_H-M   'P 1'
#
loop_
_entity.id
_entity.type
_entity.pdbx_description
1 polymer ?
#
loop_
_entity_poly.entity_id
_entity_poly.type
_entity_poly.pdbx_seq_one_letter_code
_entity_poly.pdbx_strand_id
1 'polypeptide(L)'
;MTTHITLEDGRILGTANWQFDALLECAAKELERRNDTVQGLREWLLDQRCCERGPGVGYLDLRELSPRASSQFKSACISAYDAMRLDSSPVPWLDLFSLLINMWVSMERGEPPEALTDPLWLIHPARGERRGPGWE
;
A
#
# COMPACT_ATOMS: atom_id res chain seq x y z
N MET A 1 -17.33 -3.30 -4.43
CA MET A 1 -16.16 -3.86 -5.15
C MET A 1 -14.91 -3.66 -4.31
N THR A 2 -14.03 -4.62 -4.37
CA THR A 2 -12.80 -4.61 -3.57
C THR A 2 -11.60 -4.24 -4.42
N THR A 3 -10.66 -3.54 -3.82
CA THR A 3 -9.34 -3.31 -4.36
C THR A 3 -8.33 -4.18 -3.63
N HIS A 4 -7.10 -4.22 -4.12
CA HIS A 4 -6.08 -5.10 -3.58
C HIS A 4 -4.77 -4.34 -3.40
N ILE A 5 -4.07 -4.68 -2.32
CA ILE A 5 -2.68 -4.25 -2.09
C ILE A 5 -1.83 -5.51 -2.12
N THR A 6 -0.84 -5.54 -3.00
CA THR A 6 0.10 -6.66 -3.11
C THR A 6 1.44 -6.23 -2.50
N LEU A 7 1.90 -7.00 -1.53
CA LEU A 7 3.16 -6.74 -0.86
C LEU A 7 4.34 -7.27 -1.68
N GLU A 8 5.54 -6.98 -1.22
CA GLU A 8 6.79 -7.25 -1.95
C GLU A 8 7.02 -8.75 -2.18
N ASP A 9 6.49 -9.62 -1.33
CA ASP A 9 6.61 -11.07 -1.48
C ASP A 9 5.42 -11.70 -2.21
N GLY A 10 4.46 -10.88 -2.67
CA GLY A 10 3.30 -11.35 -3.42
C GLY A 10 2.05 -11.61 -2.60
N ARG A 11 2.10 -11.50 -1.27
CA ARG A 11 0.88 -11.64 -0.46
C ARG A 11 -0.07 -10.47 -0.70
N ILE A 12 -1.37 -10.73 -0.62
CA ILE A 12 -2.40 -9.79 -1.07
C ILE A 12 -3.35 -9.45 0.07
N LEU A 13 -3.65 -8.16 0.21
CA LEU A 13 -4.65 -7.66 1.15
C LEU A 13 -5.81 -7.05 0.36
N GLY A 14 -7.01 -7.62 0.50
CA GLY A 14 -8.22 -7.04 -0.08
C GLY A 14 -8.79 -5.95 0.82
N THR A 15 -9.33 -4.89 0.21
CA THR A 15 -9.89 -3.77 0.97
C THR A 15 -11.01 -3.10 0.19
N ALA A 16 -11.85 -2.35 0.88
CA ALA A 16 -12.88 -1.53 0.25
C ALA A 16 -12.24 -0.33 -0.45
N ASN A 17 -12.85 0.12 -1.54
CA ASN A 17 -12.32 1.22 -2.35
C ASN A 17 -12.07 2.49 -1.53
N TRP A 18 -13.00 2.87 -0.66
CA TRP A 18 -12.87 4.09 0.12
C TRP A 18 -11.76 4.01 1.17
N GLN A 19 -11.55 2.82 1.76
CA GLN A 19 -10.45 2.60 2.72
C GLN A 19 -9.11 2.65 2.00
N PHE A 20 -9.04 2.06 0.82
CA PHE A 20 -7.84 2.07 -0.02
C PHE A 20 -7.45 3.51 -0.37
N ASP A 21 -8.39 4.31 -0.85
CA ASP A 21 -8.13 5.70 -1.20
C ASP A 21 -7.67 6.51 0.01
N ALA A 22 -8.32 6.32 1.17
CA ALA A 22 -7.94 7.00 2.39
C ALA A 22 -6.51 6.65 2.84
N LEU A 23 -6.15 5.37 2.74
CA LEU A 23 -4.79 4.92 3.09
C LEU A 23 -3.75 5.59 2.20
N LEU A 24 -3.98 5.64 0.88
CA LEU A 24 -3.05 6.27 -0.05
C LEU A 24 -2.91 7.77 0.23
N GLU A 25 -4.01 8.45 0.51
CA GLU A 25 -3.99 9.87 0.84
C GLU A 25 -3.23 10.15 2.13
N CYS A 26 -3.42 9.33 3.15
CA CYS A 26 -2.70 9.46 4.41
C CYS A 26 -1.20 9.22 4.23
N ALA A 27 -0.83 8.19 3.48
CA ALA A 27 0.58 7.88 3.21
C ALA A 27 1.23 9.00 2.40
N ALA A 28 0.55 9.52 1.38
CA ALA A 28 1.07 10.62 0.56
C ALA A 28 1.28 11.88 1.40
N LYS A 29 0.36 12.17 2.32
CA LYS A 29 0.47 13.31 3.23
C LYS A 29 1.68 13.19 4.15
N GLU A 30 1.94 11.99 4.67
CA GLU A 30 3.13 11.74 5.47
C GLU A 30 4.41 11.93 4.66
N LEU A 31 4.44 11.46 3.42
CA LEU A 31 5.60 11.62 2.55
C LEU A 31 5.86 13.09 2.20
N GLU A 32 4.81 13.89 2.08
CA GLU A 32 4.95 15.32 1.82
C GLU A 32 5.74 16.06 2.90
N ARG A 33 5.70 15.54 4.14
CA ARG A 33 6.39 16.12 5.27
C ARG A 33 7.87 15.76 5.36
N ARG A 34 8.33 14.88 4.46
CA ARG A 34 9.71 14.36 4.47
C ARG A 34 10.53 15.00 3.37
N ASN A 35 11.83 15.12 3.61
CA ASN A 35 12.75 15.79 2.69
C ASN A 35 13.45 14.85 1.73
N ASP A 36 13.47 13.55 2.01
CA ASP A 36 14.22 12.55 1.26
C ASP A 36 13.34 11.59 0.47
N THR A 37 12.09 11.97 0.21
CA THR A 37 11.14 11.14 -0.50
C THR A 37 11.61 10.90 -1.94
N VAL A 38 11.51 9.66 -2.39
CA VAL A 38 11.79 9.29 -3.78
C VAL A 38 10.92 10.15 -4.71
N GLN A 39 11.56 10.73 -5.72
CA GLN A 39 10.88 11.62 -6.65
C GLN A 39 9.73 10.90 -7.35
N GLY A 40 8.56 11.53 -7.34
CA GLY A 40 7.37 11.01 -7.98
C GLY A 40 6.58 9.97 -7.16
N LEU A 41 7.08 9.54 -6.00
CA LEU A 41 6.41 8.51 -5.20
C LEU A 41 5.04 8.97 -4.72
N ARG A 42 4.94 10.17 -4.18
CA ARG A 42 3.68 10.69 -3.68
C ARG A 42 2.63 10.79 -4.79
N GLU A 43 3.01 11.34 -5.92
CA GLU A 43 2.12 11.48 -7.07
C GLU A 43 1.70 10.12 -7.61
N TRP A 44 2.62 9.16 -7.65
CA TRP A 44 2.33 7.81 -8.10
C TRP A 44 1.30 7.13 -7.18
N LEU A 45 1.44 7.29 -5.86
CA LEU A 45 0.49 6.74 -4.91
C LEU A 45 -0.91 7.32 -5.11
N LEU A 46 -1.01 8.63 -5.29
CA LEU A 46 -2.30 9.29 -5.49
C LEU A 46 -2.95 8.87 -6.82
N ASP A 47 -2.14 8.57 -7.83
CA ASP A 47 -2.65 8.08 -9.12
C ASP A 47 -3.24 6.66 -9.03
N GLN A 48 -2.88 5.90 -7.98
CA GLN A 48 -3.43 4.55 -7.78
C GLN A 48 -4.83 4.57 -7.16
N ARG A 49 -5.31 5.71 -6.67
CA ARG A 49 -6.61 5.78 -6.03
C ARG A 49 -7.73 5.38 -6.96
N CYS A 50 -8.76 4.75 -6.41
CA CYS A 50 -9.94 4.34 -7.19
C CYS A 50 -10.68 5.53 -7.80
N CYS A 51 -10.67 6.69 -7.13
CA CYS A 51 -11.30 7.91 -7.65
C CYS A 51 -10.63 8.40 -8.94
N GLU A 52 -9.35 8.07 -9.15
CA GLU A 52 -8.62 8.43 -10.37
C GLU A 52 -8.76 7.36 -11.47
N ARG A 53 -8.86 6.08 -11.08
CA ARG A 53 -8.90 4.96 -12.03
C ARG A 53 -10.30 4.44 -12.34
N GLY A 54 -11.29 4.82 -11.52
CA GLY A 54 -12.63 4.28 -11.64
C GLY A 54 -12.89 3.14 -10.66
N PRO A 55 -14.17 2.94 -10.26
CA PRO A 55 -14.55 1.92 -9.28
C PRO A 55 -14.16 0.51 -9.75
N GLY A 56 -13.58 -0.26 -8.86
CA GLY A 56 -13.23 -1.65 -9.11
C GLY A 56 -11.97 -1.88 -9.92
N VAL A 57 -11.24 -0.82 -10.29
CA VAL A 57 -10.01 -0.93 -11.09
C VAL A 57 -8.76 -0.67 -10.24
N GLY A 58 -8.93 -0.23 -8.99
CA GLY A 58 -7.80 0.09 -8.12
C GLY A 58 -7.03 -1.12 -7.63
N TYR A 59 -5.72 -1.08 -7.78
CA TYR A 59 -4.82 -2.00 -7.11
C TYR A 59 -3.49 -1.30 -6.86
N LEU A 60 -2.80 -1.73 -5.82
CA LEU A 60 -1.48 -1.21 -5.48
C LEU A 60 -0.53 -2.40 -5.41
N ASP A 61 0.43 -2.46 -6.31
CA ASP A 61 1.44 -3.52 -6.33
C ASP A 61 2.78 -2.93 -5.90
N LEU A 62 3.19 -3.23 -4.67
CA LEU A 62 4.43 -2.68 -4.12
C LEU A 62 5.67 -3.22 -4.81
N ARG A 63 5.53 -4.30 -5.59
CA ARG A 63 6.66 -4.82 -6.38
C ARG A 63 7.01 -3.91 -7.56
N GLU A 64 6.10 -3.02 -7.95
CA GLU A 64 6.38 -2.01 -8.97
C GLU A 64 7.33 -0.92 -8.47
N LEU A 65 7.42 -0.73 -7.15
CA LEU A 65 8.30 0.26 -6.53
C LEU A 65 9.70 -0.30 -6.34
N SER A 66 10.71 0.58 -6.40
CA SER A 66 12.06 0.20 -5.99
C SER A 66 12.04 -0.17 -4.51
N PRO A 67 13.04 -0.94 -4.01
CA PRO A 67 13.13 -1.24 -2.59
C PRO A 67 13.12 0.01 -1.70
N ARG A 68 13.77 1.08 -2.14
CA ARG A 68 13.80 2.34 -1.41
C ARG A 68 12.42 2.99 -1.34
N ALA A 69 11.71 3.07 -2.47
CA ALA A 69 10.38 3.66 -2.53
C ALA A 69 9.37 2.83 -1.71
N SER A 70 9.44 1.51 -1.81
CA SER A 70 8.58 0.62 -1.04
C SER A 70 8.82 0.79 0.47
N SER A 71 10.08 0.91 0.88
CA SER A 71 10.44 1.15 2.29
C SER A 71 9.90 2.49 2.78
N GLN A 72 9.97 3.52 1.94
CA GLN A 72 9.43 4.84 2.29
C GLN A 72 7.91 4.80 2.44
N PHE A 73 7.22 4.10 1.57
CA PHE A 73 5.77 3.91 1.68
C PHE A 73 5.41 3.19 2.98
N LYS A 74 6.10 2.10 3.29
CA LYS A 74 5.91 1.35 4.52
C LYS A 74 6.11 2.24 5.76
N SER A 75 7.20 3.00 5.79
CA SER A 75 7.50 3.92 6.88
C SER A 75 6.41 4.99 7.03
N ALA A 76 5.92 5.52 5.91
CA ALA A 76 4.84 6.50 5.93
C ALA A 76 3.54 5.92 6.49
N CYS A 77 3.21 4.67 6.13
CA CYS A 77 2.04 3.99 6.67
C CYS A 77 2.14 3.79 8.18
N ILE A 78 3.31 3.39 8.67
CA ILE A 78 3.54 3.21 10.10
C ILE A 78 3.40 4.54 10.85
N SER A 79 3.99 5.60 10.32
CA SER A 79 3.89 6.94 10.93
C SER A 79 2.46 7.45 10.95
N ALA A 80 1.72 7.27 9.86
CA ALA A 80 0.32 7.67 9.78
C ALA A 80 -0.54 6.89 10.78
N TYR A 81 -0.29 5.59 10.90
CA TYR A 81 -1.00 4.73 11.86
C TYR A 81 -0.76 5.19 13.30
N ASP A 82 0.50 5.43 13.65
CA ASP A 82 0.85 5.88 15.01
C ASP A 82 0.19 7.21 15.34
N ALA A 83 0.19 8.17 14.42
CA ALA A 83 -0.44 9.47 14.61
C ALA A 83 -1.96 9.34 14.82
N MET A 84 -2.62 8.54 13.99
CA MET A 84 -4.07 8.34 14.09
C MET A 84 -4.47 7.57 15.34
N ARG A 85 -3.66 6.61 15.77
CA ARG A 85 -3.91 5.83 16.97
C ARG A 85 -3.86 6.67 18.24
N LEU A 86 -3.01 7.70 18.24
CA LEU A 86 -2.87 8.61 19.38
C LEU A 86 -3.96 9.67 19.40
N ASP A 87 -4.64 9.89 18.28
CA ASP A 87 -5.79 10.79 18.23
C ASP A 87 -6.98 10.11 18.90
N SER A 88 -7.71 10.87 19.71
CA SER A 88 -8.88 10.36 20.41
C SER A 88 -10.08 10.11 19.46
N SER A 89 -10.02 10.59 18.24
CA SER A 89 -11.10 10.42 17.25
C SER A 89 -10.87 9.16 16.43
N PRO A 90 -11.73 8.14 16.51
CA PRO A 90 -11.58 6.95 15.69
C PRO A 90 -11.78 7.26 14.22
N VAL A 91 -10.90 6.70 13.37
CA VAL A 91 -11.02 6.81 11.92
C VAL A 91 -11.38 5.44 11.35
N PRO A 92 -12.36 5.38 10.42
CA PRO A 92 -12.85 4.08 9.94
C PRO A 92 -11.83 3.24 9.18
N TRP A 93 -10.76 3.85 8.66
CA TRP A 93 -9.72 3.14 7.90
C TRP A 93 -8.51 2.72 8.75
N LEU A 94 -8.55 2.96 10.06
CA LEU A 94 -7.44 2.61 10.95
C LEU A 94 -7.15 1.11 10.93
N ASP A 95 -8.18 0.29 10.86
CA ASP A 95 -8.05 -1.17 10.82
C ASP A 95 -7.28 -1.64 9.58
N LEU A 96 -7.44 -0.96 8.45
CA LEU A 96 -6.69 -1.29 7.25
C LEU A 96 -5.19 -1.09 7.46
N PHE A 97 -4.80 0.02 8.09
CA PHE A 97 -3.39 0.25 8.42
C PHE A 97 -2.85 -0.85 9.33
N SER A 98 -3.62 -1.21 10.36
CA SER A 98 -3.23 -2.26 11.29
C SER A 98 -3.03 -3.60 10.59
N LEU A 99 -3.94 -3.98 9.70
CA LEU A 99 -3.84 -5.22 8.93
C LEU A 99 -2.60 -5.21 8.03
N LEU A 100 -2.37 -4.11 7.35
CA LEU A 100 -1.22 -3.98 6.44
C LEU A 100 0.10 -4.07 7.21
N ILE A 101 0.21 -3.37 8.33
CA ILE A 101 1.40 -3.39 9.17
C ILE A 101 1.66 -4.81 9.69
N ASN A 102 0.61 -5.50 10.15
CA ASN A 102 0.75 -6.87 10.63
C ASN A 102 1.21 -7.81 9.51
N MET A 103 0.77 -7.60 8.28
CA MET A 103 1.25 -8.40 7.14
C MET A 103 2.74 -8.17 6.88
N TRP A 104 3.21 -6.93 6.97
CA TRP A 104 4.65 -6.65 6.85
C TRP A 104 5.47 -7.29 7.95
N VAL A 105 4.98 -7.24 9.21
CA VAL A 105 5.64 -7.90 10.33
C VAL A 105 5.73 -9.41 10.09
N SER A 106 4.65 -10.01 9.65
CA SER A 106 4.60 -11.44 9.32
C SER A 106 5.60 -11.79 8.21
N MET A 107 5.68 -10.95 7.18
CA MET A 107 6.62 -11.11 6.07
C MET A 107 8.07 -11.03 6.56
N GLU A 108 8.39 -10.06 7.43
CA GLU A 108 9.74 -9.91 7.98
C GLU A 108 10.16 -11.07 8.86
N ARG A 109 9.19 -11.73 9.52
CA ARG A 109 9.44 -12.91 10.33
C ARG A 109 9.60 -14.19 9.50
N GLY A 110 9.43 -14.09 8.18
CA GLY A 110 9.48 -15.24 7.30
C GLY A 110 8.28 -16.17 7.41
N GLU A 111 7.18 -15.71 8.00
CA GLU A 111 5.96 -16.49 8.09
C GLU A 111 5.33 -16.64 6.71
N PRO A 112 4.85 -17.84 6.35
CA PRO A 112 4.21 -18.01 5.05
C PRO A 112 2.92 -17.20 4.98
N PRO A 113 2.56 -16.67 3.80
CA PRO A 113 1.29 -15.98 3.63
C PRO A 113 0.14 -16.94 3.90
N GLU A 114 -0.96 -16.43 4.43
CA GLU A 114 -2.17 -17.23 4.56
C GLU A 114 -2.56 -17.75 3.19
N ALA A 115 -3.19 -18.93 3.16
CA ALA A 115 -3.57 -19.54 1.90
C ALA A 115 -4.38 -18.57 1.06
N LEU A 116 -3.81 -18.20 -0.09
CA LEU A 116 -4.49 -17.33 -1.04
C LEU A 116 -5.62 -18.11 -1.67
N THR A 117 -6.81 -17.56 -1.58
CA THR A 117 -8.01 -18.22 -2.06
C THR A 117 -8.11 -18.21 -3.59
N ASP A 118 -7.32 -17.38 -4.25
CA ASP A 118 -7.34 -17.30 -5.71
C ASP A 118 -5.92 -17.16 -6.27
N PRO A 119 -5.37 -18.24 -6.85
CA PRO A 119 -4.02 -18.23 -7.42
C PRO A 119 -3.87 -17.29 -8.62
N LEU A 120 -4.97 -16.84 -9.24
CA LEU A 120 -4.89 -15.91 -10.37
C LEU A 120 -4.33 -14.56 -9.94
N TRP A 121 -4.50 -14.18 -8.68
CA TRP A 121 -3.94 -12.94 -8.15
C TRP A 121 -2.42 -12.98 -8.04
N LEU A 122 -1.84 -14.18 -7.94
CA LEU A 122 -0.40 -14.38 -7.92
C LEU A 122 0.23 -14.21 -9.31
N ILE A 123 -0.57 -14.35 -10.35
CA ILE A 123 -0.11 -14.38 -11.73
C ILE A 123 -0.68 -13.20 -12.52
N HIS A 124 -0.79 -12.04 -11.92
CA HIS A 124 -1.22 -10.87 -12.67
C HIS A 124 -0.18 -10.52 -13.72
N PRO A 125 -0.52 -10.53 -15.03
CA PRO A 125 0.48 -10.42 -16.11
C PRO A 125 1.25 -9.09 -16.11
N ALA A 126 0.73 -8.04 -15.51
CA ALA A 126 1.41 -6.75 -15.45
C ALA A 126 2.50 -6.69 -14.37
N ARG A 127 2.67 -7.78 -13.61
CA ARG A 127 3.61 -7.78 -12.47
C ARG A 127 5.04 -7.89 -12.95
N GLY A 128 5.87 -6.96 -12.49
CA GLY A 128 7.27 -6.92 -12.84
C GLY A 128 7.59 -6.24 -14.15
N GLU A 129 6.61 -5.94 -14.98
CA GLU A 129 6.82 -5.22 -16.24
C GLU A 129 6.73 -3.70 -16.06
N ARG A 130 5.96 -3.25 -15.08
CA ARG A 130 5.85 -1.83 -14.78
C ARG A 130 6.84 -1.44 -13.70
N ARG A 131 7.57 -0.38 -13.98
CA ARG A 131 8.49 0.18 -12.99
C ARG A 131 7.95 1.51 -12.51
N GLY A 132 7.64 1.56 -11.22
CA GLY A 132 7.22 2.78 -10.55
C GLY A 132 8.41 3.62 -10.10
N PRO A 133 8.16 4.60 -9.23
CA PRO A 133 9.21 5.50 -8.73
C PRO A 133 10.36 4.76 -8.04
N GLY A 134 11.55 5.34 -8.14
CA GLY A 134 12.75 4.86 -7.46
C GLY A 134 13.64 3.96 -8.31
N TRP A 135 13.14 3.40 -9.40
CA TRP A 135 13.97 2.62 -10.32
C TRP A 135 14.81 3.54 -11.19
N GLU A 136 16.04 3.19 -11.33
CA GLU A 136 16.99 3.89 -12.22
C GLU A 136 17.32 3.05 -13.44
#